data_ad3189fca90e95cf47020e1a4916e8c2
#
_entry.id   ad3189fca90e95cf47020e1a4916e8c2
#
_cell.length_a   1.000
_cell.length_b   1.000
_cell.length_c   1.000
_cell.angle_alpha   90.00
_cell.angle_beta   90.00
_cell.angle_gamma   90.00
#
_symmetry.space_group_name_H-M   'P 1'
#
loop_
_entity.id
_entity.type
_entity.pdbx_description
1 polymer ?
#
loop_
_entity_poly.entity_id
_entity_poly.type
_entity_poly.pdbx_seq_one_letter_code
_entity_poly.pdbx_strand_id
1 'polypeptide(L)'
;MRRDKNPAINDLMDPDDRDNNASGNLHLNDVLALRMHRRYVLKGGVGAMTMASLGTLGLAACGGGSDAPAVPVQPQALADPVLGFSAVAKATSDRLTVPAGYTATVIYATGDTLDVGSDYKNDGSEGNFARRSGDHHDGIHFFGLSATGAPSTTTNDRALLVINHENISGTVQFMHATGQTNATGTAPRPESEVVKEIEAHGVSIVEIAKTNGRFGYVKGSSFNRRITAASLMELTGPVRGTDFVKTVFSPAGTQTRGTVNNCGNGYTPWGTYLAAEENWAGYFIRGNDAAVRTQKDNSALLRNGIRLPVAPALTASGFAHQKWSSVVPANAASTDFSRWNITADATKPGNGSGDFRNAANTFGYIVEIDPYSPTSTPAKRTALGRRANEGAWPSLAIVGRPIAFYMGCDSRGEYIYKFVSKKLWVAADANTTDRLATGASYMDEGTIYAARFNADGTGTWVKCDLSNPLVAAGVPVSALNPAGYQFDSLADICVNTRLAAGAAGATRMDRPEWTAVNPTTGEIYITCTENPDRGGVGTTNNNIPMADVDPANPRYWADSKGQCEWPHHAHARNWRHRCCRNISLGYLFVWSAGRSRPRL
;
A
#
# COMPACT_ATOMS: atom_id res chain seq x y z
N MET A 1 -6.01 4.06 28.45
CA MET A 1 -4.68 3.48 28.69
C MET A 1 -3.66 4.46 28.12
N ARG A 2 -2.72 4.94 28.92
CA ARG A 2 -1.60 5.75 28.42
C ARG A 2 -0.72 4.82 27.59
N ARG A 3 -0.51 5.10 26.30
CA ARG A 3 0.59 4.49 25.57
C ARG A 3 1.86 4.90 26.29
N ASP A 4 2.63 3.93 26.74
CA ASP A 4 3.96 4.16 27.27
C ASP A 4 4.76 4.87 26.17
N LYS A 5 5.27 6.05 26.51
CA LYS A 5 6.16 6.82 25.65
C LYS A 5 7.56 6.20 25.70
N ASN A 6 7.66 4.89 25.42
CA ASN A 6 8.96 4.30 25.21
C ASN A 6 9.30 4.45 23.71
N PRO A 7 10.16 5.40 23.33
CA PRO A 7 10.52 5.61 21.93
C PRO A 7 11.13 4.36 21.29
N ALA A 8 11.68 3.45 22.10
CA ALA A 8 12.24 2.20 21.60
C ALA A 8 11.17 1.23 21.03
N ILE A 9 9.95 1.20 21.57
CA ILE A 9 8.90 0.29 21.08
C ILE A 9 8.28 0.81 19.78
N ASN A 10 8.10 2.12 19.64
CA ASN A 10 7.62 2.70 18.39
C ASN A 10 8.66 2.60 17.26
N ASP A 11 9.95 2.55 17.58
CA ASP A 11 11.03 2.34 16.62
C ASP A 11 11.10 0.89 16.09
N LEU A 12 10.48 -0.04 16.79
CA LEU A 12 10.49 -1.46 16.46
C LEU A 12 9.33 -1.89 15.56
N MET A 13 8.23 -1.13 15.55
CA MET A 13 7.00 -1.58 14.90
C MET A 13 6.92 -1.23 13.42
N ASP A 14 7.67 -0.24 12.95
CA ASP A 14 7.73 0.13 11.55
C ASP A 14 8.98 0.97 11.25
N PRO A 15 10.10 0.34 10.89
CA PRO A 15 11.31 1.08 10.51
C PRO A 15 11.11 1.92 9.25
N ASP A 16 10.06 1.62 8.46
CA ASP A 16 9.73 2.29 7.22
C ASP A 16 8.73 3.44 7.44
N ASP A 17 8.04 3.48 8.56
CA ASP A 17 7.07 4.51 8.95
C ASP A 17 7.72 5.84 9.40
N ARG A 18 9.00 6.04 9.11
CA ARG A 18 9.72 7.29 9.35
C ARG A 18 9.81 8.09 8.05
N ASP A 19 9.59 9.41 8.15
CA ASP A 19 9.90 10.31 7.04
C ASP A 19 11.40 10.24 6.72
N ASN A 20 11.75 9.43 5.73
CA ASN A 20 13.10 9.24 5.24
C ASN A 20 13.32 9.89 3.87
N ASN A 21 12.38 10.70 3.41
CA ASN A 21 12.44 11.41 2.15
C ASN A 21 13.06 12.80 2.32
N ALA A 22 14.31 12.95 1.91
CA ALA A 22 15.06 14.21 1.94
C ALA A 22 14.88 15.07 0.67
N SER A 23 13.93 14.75 -0.21
CA SER A 23 13.71 15.56 -1.41
C SER A 23 13.26 16.98 -1.04
N GLY A 24 13.73 17.99 -1.77
CA GLY A 24 13.29 19.38 -1.62
C GLY A 24 11.92 19.67 -2.24
N ASN A 25 11.15 18.64 -2.61
CA ASN A 25 9.84 18.79 -3.21
C ASN A 25 8.83 19.31 -2.20
N LEU A 26 7.91 20.17 -2.65
CA LEU A 26 6.79 20.59 -1.82
C LEU A 26 5.95 19.38 -1.42
N HIS A 27 5.56 19.34 -0.16
CA HIS A 27 4.60 18.35 0.32
C HIS A 27 3.20 18.71 -0.19
N LEU A 28 2.33 17.71 -0.43
CA LEU A 28 0.99 17.94 -0.96
C LEU A 28 0.19 18.96 -0.13
N ASN A 29 0.32 18.93 1.19
CA ASN A 29 -0.39 19.86 2.04
C ASN A 29 0.05 21.31 1.83
N ASP A 30 1.30 21.57 1.46
CA ASP A 30 1.76 22.92 1.13
C ASP A 30 1.16 23.38 -0.19
N VAL A 31 1.09 22.47 -1.17
CA VAL A 31 0.39 22.69 -2.45
C VAL A 31 -1.10 23.01 -2.21
N LEU A 32 -1.76 22.26 -1.33
CA LEU A 32 -3.18 22.49 -0.99
C LEU A 32 -3.39 23.80 -0.21
N ALA A 33 -2.48 24.16 0.70
CA ALA A 33 -2.54 25.42 1.43
C ALA A 33 -2.48 26.62 0.48
N LEU A 34 -1.55 26.60 -0.47
CA LEU A 34 -1.45 27.64 -1.51
C LEU A 34 -2.73 27.79 -2.34
N ARG A 35 -3.39 26.67 -2.64
CA ARG A 35 -4.66 26.67 -3.38
C ARG A 35 -5.84 27.23 -2.57
N MET A 36 -5.89 26.89 -1.29
CA MET A 36 -6.98 27.36 -0.41
C MET A 36 -6.91 28.87 -0.21
N HIS A 37 -5.73 29.47 -0.04
CA HIS A 37 -5.57 30.91 0.05
C HIS A 37 -6.14 31.65 -1.18
N ARG A 38 -5.84 31.17 -2.38
CA ARG A 38 -6.36 31.78 -3.62
C ARG A 38 -7.89 31.69 -3.74
N ARG A 39 -8.51 30.58 -3.31
CA ARG A 39 -9.98 30.42 -3.35
C ARG A 39 -10.70 31.31 -2.35
N TYR A 40 -10.14 31.60 -1.20
CA TYR A 40 -10.74 32.50 -0.22
C TYR A 40 -10.68 33.95 -0.69
N VAL A 41 -9.60 34.37 -1.32
CA VAL A 41 -9.50 35.72 -1.92
C VAL A 41 -10.51 35.89 -3.05
N LEU A 42 -10.70 34.90 -3.91
CA LEU A 42 -11.67 34.96 -5.02
C LEU A 42 -13.12 34.88 -4.53
N LYS A 43 -13.44 34.11 -3.49
CA LYS A 43 -14.79 34.06 -2.92
C LYS A 43 -15.14 35.35 -2.13
N GLY A 44 -14.19 35.97 -1.47
CA GLY A 44 -14.38 37.26 -0.80
C GLY A 44 -14.63 38.39 -1.78
N GLY A 45 -13.99 38.37 -2.96
CA GLY A 45 -14.19 39.39 -4.00
C GLY A 45 -15.51 39.27 -4.77
N VAL A 46 -16.00 38.06 -5.00
CA VAL A 46 -17.26 37.80 -5.74
C VAL A 46 -18.47 37.94 -4.84
N GLY A 47 -18.36 37.66 -3.53
CA GLY A 47 -19.45 37.87 -2.57
C GLY A 47 -19.82 39.35 -2.35
N ALA A 48 -18.88 40.28 -2.56
CA ALA A 48 -19.13 41.71 -2.44
C ALA A 48 -19.79 42.33 -3.70
N MET A 49 -19.70 41.69 -4.86
CA MET A 49 -20.31 42.16 -6.10
C MET A 49 -21.73 41.63 -6.35
N THR A 50 -22.15 40.54 -5.70
CA THR A 50 -23.49 39.96 -5.89
C THR A 50 -24.57 40.54 -5.00
N MET A 51 -24.23 41.33 -4.00
CA MET A 51 -25.23 42.03 -3.15
C MET A 51 -25.65 43.41 -3.68
N ALA A 52 -25.00 43.91 -4.73
CA ALA A 52 -25.31 45.23 -5.32
C ALA A 52 -26.25 45.18 -6.54
N SER A 53 -26.71 44.01 -7.00
CA SER A 53 -27.49 43.87 -8.24
C SER A 53 -28.88 43.22 -8.09
N LEU A 54 -29.38 43.05 -6.85
CA LEU A 54 -30.74 42.56 -6.60
C LEU A 54 -31.64 43.66 -6.01
N GLY A 55 -31.69 44.80 -6.69
CA GLY A 55 -32.65 45.83 -6.45
C GLY A 55 -33.37 46.19 -7.75
N THR A 56 -34.67 45.97 -7.78
CA THR A 56 -35.65 46.43 -8.77
C THR A 56 -35.72 45.68 -10.11
N LEU A 57 -36.73 44.87 -10.27
CA LEU A 57 -37.54 44.78 -11.47
C LEU A 57 -38.97 44.39 -11.11
N GLY A 58 -39.81 45.37 -11.24
CA GLY A 58 -41.24 45.27 -11.09
C GLY A 58 -41.90 44.63 -12.32
N LEU A 59 -43.08 44.14 -12.08
CA LEU A 59 -44.06 43.60 -12.99
C LEU A 59 -44.41 44.52 -14.17
N ALA A 60 -44.42 43.97 -15.37
CA ALA A 60 -45.33 44.42 -16.42
C ALA A 60 -45.71 43.24 -17.32
N ALA A 61 -47.00 43.03 -17.43
CA ALA A 61 -47.65 42.03 -18.27
C ALA A 61 -47.98 42.62 -19.66
N CYS A 62 -48.23 41.69 -20.59
CA CYS A 62 -49.01 41.77 -21.83
C CYS A 62 -48.30 41.81 -23.17
N GLY A 63 -48.56 40.76 -23.95
CA GLY A 63 -49.00 40.87 -25.33
C GLY A 63 -48.08 40.36 -26.44
N GLY A 64 -48.43 39.23 -27.04
CA GLY A 64 -48.38 39.05 -28.50
C GLY A 64 -47.20 38.34 -29.12
N GLY A 65 -47.39 37.10 -29.53
CA GLY A 65 -46.99 36.59 -30.84
C GLY A 65 -45.62 36.03 -31.08
N SER A 66 -45.60 34.71 -31.33
CA SER A 66 -44.73 33.96 -32.26
C SER A 66 -43.24 33.74 -31.91
N ASP A 67 -42.89 32.45 -31.92
CA ASP A 67 -41.55 31.89 -32.07
C ASP A 67 -40.56 32.13 -30.92
N ALA A 68 -40.83 31.50 -29.79
CA ALA A 68 -39.80 31.29 -28.79
C ALA A 68 -38.88 30.11 -29.20
N PRO A 69 -37.54 30.31 -29.24
CA PRO A 69 -36.63 29.20 -29.38
C PRO A 69 -36.75 28.29 -28.16
N ALA A 70 -36.76 26.97 -28.40
CA ALA A 70 -36.84 25.96 -27.38
C ALA A 70 -35.79 26.21 -26.29
N VAL A 71 -36.24 26.49 -25.07
CA VAL A 71 -35.37 26.56 -23.90
C VAL A 71 -34.70 25.22 -23.74
N PRO A 72 -33.36 25.14 -23.69
CA PRO A 72 -32.69 23.89 -23.42
C PRO A 72 -33.18 23.36 -22.09
N VAL A 73 -33.80 22.16 -22.07
CA VAL A 73 -34.14 21.46 -20.84
C VAL A 73 -32.80 21.18 -20.14
N GLN A 74 -32.52 21.92 -19.07
CA GLN A 74 -31.40 21.60 -18.22
C GLN A 74 -31.60 20.16 -17.73
N PRO A 75 -30.60 19.28 -17.83
CA PRO A 75 -30.69 17.97 -17.23
C PRO A 75 -31.03 18.17 -15.77
N GLN A 76 -32.16 17.62 -15.34
CA GLN A 76 -32.57 17.63 -13.94
C GLN A 76 -31.42 16.95 -13.17
N ALA A 77 -30.81 17.69 -12.24
CA ALA A 77 -29.78 17.11 -11.37
C ALA A 77 -30.40 15.87 -10.73
N LEU A 78 -29.83 14.70 -11.00
CA LEU A 78 -30.20 13.48 -10.30
C LEU A 78 -30.07 13.77 -8.81
N ALA A 79 -31.13 13.54 -8.05
CA ALA A 79 -31.08 13.63 -6.59
C ALA A 79 -29.90 12.76 -6.10
N ASP A 80 -29.12 13.30 -5.17
CA ASP A 80 -28.04 12.54 -4.57
C ASP A 80 -28.58 11.20 -4.07
N PRO A 81 -27.91 10.06 -4.36
CA PRO A 81 -28.37 8.76 -3.92
C PRO A 81 -28.43 8.74 -2.39
N VAL A 82 -29.62 8.55 -1.85
CA VAL A 82 -29.83 8.43 -0.39
C VAL A 82 -29.48 7.01 0.02
N LEU A 83 -28.65 6.87 1.04
CA LEU A 83 -28.39 5.57 1.66
C LEU A 83 -29.72 4.99 2.19
N GLY A 84 -30.02 3.75 1.83
CA GLY A 84 -31.27 3.06 2.20
C GLY A 84 -31.35 2.61 3.67
N PHE A 85 -30.53 3.16 4.56
CA PHE A 85 -30.48 2.81 5.97
C PHE A 85 -30.16 4.02 6.86
N SER A 86 -30.54 3.94 8.14
CA SER A 86 -30.14 4.92 9.15
C SER A 86 -28.70 4.70 9.60
N ALA A 87 -27.97 5.78 9.84
CA ALA A 87 -26.61 5.71 10.34
C ALA A 87 -26.53 4.97 11.68
N VAL A 88 -25.52 4.14 11.85
CA VAL A 88 -25.20 3.53 13.15
C VAL A 88 -24.47 4.56 14.00
N ALA A 89 -24.89 4.72 15.26
CA ALA A 89 -24.22 5.60 16.20
C ALA A 89 -22.79 5.12 16.50
N LYS A 90 -21.87 6.07 16.70
CA LYS A 90 -20.51 5.77 17.17
C LYS A 90 -20.58 5.09 18.56
N ALA A 91 -19.86 4.00 18.75
CA ALA A 91 -19.80 3.26 19.99
C ALA A 91 -18.37 2.83 20.31
N THR A 92 -18.12 2.56 21.60
CA THR A 92 -16.86 2.00 22.11
C THR A 92 -16.99 0.52 22.49
N SER A 93 -18.12 -0.10 22.14
CA SER A 93 -18.37 -1.52 22.41
C SER A 93 -17.49 -2.39 21.52
N ASP A 94 -16.92 -3.43 22.11
CA ASP A 94 -16.14 -4.45 21.39
C ASP A 94 -17.06 -5.44 20.65
N ARG A 95 -17.79 -4.92 19.67
CA ARG A 95 -18.65 -5.71 18.78
C ARG A 95 -18.95 -4.96 17.48
N LEU A 96 -19.13 -5.72 16.40
CA LEU A 96 -19.64 -5.17 15.15
C LEU A 96 -21.13 -4.81 15.29
N THR A 97 -21.50 -3.57 15.00
CA THR A 97 -22.89 -3.11 14.96
C THR A 97 -23.24 -2.72 13.53
N VAL A 98 -24.35 -3.24 13.04
CA VAL A 98 -24.85 -2.98 11.68
C VAL A 98 -26.20 -2.26 11.74
N PRO A 99 -26.62 -1.52 10.67
CA PRO A 99 -27.90 -0.88 10.60
C PRO A 99 -29.07 -1.87 10.68
N ALA A 100 -30.24 -1.39 11.05
CA ALA A 100 -31.47 -2.20 11.03
C ALA A 100 -31.72 -2.77 9.62
N GLY A 101 -32.08 -4.04 9.55
CA GLY A 101 -32.27 -4.78 8.31
C GLY A 101 -30.98 -5.42 7.74
N TYR A 102 -29.82 -5.17 8.32
CA TYR A 102 -28.56 -5.83 7.98
C TYR A 102 -28.18 -6.88 9.02
N THR A 103 -27.45 -7.90 8.58
CA THR A 103 -26.83 -8.91 9.45
C THR A 103 -25.37 -9.07 9.10
N ALA A 104 -24.53 -9.24 10.11
CA ALA A 104 -23.11 -9.58 9.94
C ALA A 104 -22.90 -11.05 10.28
N THR A 105 -22.10 -11.74 9.46
CA THR A 105 -21.74 -13.15 9.67
C THR A 105 -20.26 -13.31 9.41
N VAL A 106 -19.53 -13.96 10.33
CA VAL A 106 -18.14 -14.36 10.11
C VAL A 106 -18.12 -15.46 9.06
N ILE A 107 -17.37 -15.25 7.99
CA ILE A 107 -17.21 -16.23 6.90
C ILE A 107 -15.93 -17.04 7.08
N TYR A 108 -14.83 -16.39 7.44
CA TYR A 108 -13.51 -16.98 7.53
C TYR A 108 -12.70 -16.23 8.59
N ALA A 109 -12.14 -16.95 9.55
CA ALA A 109 -11.45 -16.37 10.70
C ALA A 109 -10.01 -16.87 10.80
N THR A 110 -9.16 -16.12 11.50
CA THR A 110 -7.77 -16.53 11.80
C THR A 110 -7.75 -17.95 12.38
N GLY A 111 -6.93 -18.82 11.80
CA GLY A 111 -6.78 -20.22 12.23
C GLY A 111 -7.78 -21.19 11.62
N ASP A 112 -8.83 -20.76 10.91
CA ASP A 112 -9.74 -21.65 10.21
C ASP A 112 -8.98 -22.53 9.21
N THR A 113 -9.28 -23.85 9.22
CA THR A 113 -8.57 -24.80 8.37
C THR A 113 -9.04 -24.77 6.93
N LEU A 114 -8.13 -24.86 5.97
CA LEU A 114 -8.46 -25.02 4.55
C LEU A 114 -8.96 -26.43 4.23
N ASP A 115 -8.61 -27.40 5.06
CA ASP A 115 -8.90 -28.82 4.87
C ASP A 115 -10.18 -29.23 5.60
N VAL A 116 -10.69 -30.41 5.28
CA VAL A 116 -11.72 -31.04 6.11
C VAL A 116 -11.08 -31.42 7.45
N GLY A 117 -11.54 -30.84 8.54
CA GLY A 117 -10.98 -31.07 9.86
C GLY A 117 -11.49 -30.11 10.93
N SER A 118 -10.85 -30.17 12.09
CA SER A 118 -11.23 -29.38 13.26
C SER A 118 -10.86 -27.92 13.10
N ASP A 119 -11.73 -27.06 13.57
CA ASP A 119 -11.45 -25.64 13.68
C ASP A 119 -10.34 -25.37 14.71
N TYR A 120 -9.76 -24.18 14.60
CA TYR A 120 -8.71 -23.73 15.50
C TYR A 120 -9.26 -23.59 16.92
N LYS A 121 -8.49 -24.05 17.92
CA LYS A 121 -8.90 -23.98 19.33
C LYS A 121 -8.75 -22.60 19.95
N ASN A 122 -8.04 -21.72 19.28
CA ASN A 122 -7.79 -20.36 19.74
C ASN A 122 -7.05 -20.25 21.10
N ASP A 123 -6.15 -21.20 21.36
CA ASP A 123 -5.37 -21.30 22.59
C ASP A 123 -3.85 -21.26 22.35
N GLY A 124 -3.43 -21.03 21.13
CA GLY A 124 -2.01 -20.98 20.73
C GLY A 124 -1.31 -22.34 20.62
N SER A 125 -2.00 -23.47 20.92
CA SER A 125 -1.40 -24.81 20.90
C SER A 125 -1.23 -25.38 19.50
N GLU A 126 -1.98 -24.88 18.50
CA GLU A 126 -2.01 -25.44 17.16
C GLU A 126 -0.98 -24.78 16.25
N GLY A 127 -0.50 -25.53 15.28
CA GLY A 127 0.38 -25.10 14.20
C GLY A 127 -0.25 -25.30 12.83
N ASN A 128 0.62 -25.52 11.82
CA ASN A 128 0.23 -25.78 10.43
C ASN A 128 -0.54 -24.61 9.79
N PHE A 129 -0.06 -23.39 10.01
CA PHE A 129 -0.65 -22.19 9.37
C PHE A 129 -0.44 -22.18 7.85
N ALA A 130 0.44 -23.04 7.31
CA ALA A 130 0.48 -23.31 5.88
C ALA A 130 -0.86 -23.86 5.32
N ARG A 131 -1.73 -24.39 6.18
CA ARG A 131 -3.05 -24.95 5.83
C ARG A 131 -4.20 -24.32 6.64
N ARG A 132 -3.94 -23.17 7.26
CA ARG A 132 -4.94 -22.40 8.03
C ARG A 132 -4.95 -20.95 7.58
N SER A 133 -6.05 -20.27 7.86
CA SER A 133 -6.13 -18.82 7.74
C SER A 133 -5.02 -18.16 8.55
N GLY A 134 -4.33 -17.21 7.96
CA GLY A 134 -3.35 -16.38 8.66
C GLY A 134 -4.01 -15.34 9.57
N ASP A 135 -3.19 -14.47 10.11
CA ASP A 135 -3.63 -13.40 11.01
C ASP A 135 -3.71 -12.06 10.28
N HIS A 136 -4.24 -11.01 10.91
CA HIS A 136 -4.40 -9.66 10.37
C HIS A 136 -4.94 -9.66 8.93
N HIS A 137 -6.22 -10.03 8.79
CA HIS A 137 -6.90 -9.97 7.50
C HIS A 137 -6.97 -8.54 7.00
N ASP A 138 -6.52 -8.32 5.76
CA ASP A 138 -6.50 -7.02 5.14
C ASP A 138 -7.06 -7.10 3.70
N GLY A 139 -6.32 -6.72 2.66
CA GLY A 139 -6.81 -6.71 1.30
C GLY A 139 -7.62 -7.93 0.91
N ILE A 140 -8.86 -7.73 0.43
CA ILE A 140 -9.81 -8.80 0.11
C ILE A 140 -10.39 -8.58 -1.28
N HIS A 141 -10.51 -9.66 -2.07
CA HIS A 141 -11.19 -9.60 -3.37
C HIS A 141 -12.01 -10.85 -3.67
N PHE A 142 -13.15 -10.65 -4.33
CA PHE A 142 -14.10 -11.68 -4.71
C PHE A 142 -13.91 -12.06 -6.19
N PHE A 143 -13.58 -13.32 -6.47
CA PHE A 143 -13.43 -13.85 -7.82
C PHE A 143 -14.54 -14.90 -8.09
N GLY A 144 -15.54 -14.52 -8.87
CA GLY A 144 -16.71 -15.37 -9.11
C GLY A 144 -16.36 -16.71 -9.77
N LEU A 145 -17.04 -17.76 -9.33
CA LEU A 145 -16.98 -19.11 -9.89
C LEU A 145 -18.35 -19.53 -10.44
N SER A 146 -18.37 -20.08 -11.66
CA SER A 146 -19.54 -20.76 -12.19
C SER A 146 -19.81 -22.06 -11.44
N ALA A 147 -20.94 -22.70 -11.69
CA ALA A 147 -21.26 -24.01 -11.14
C ALA A 147 -20.22 -25.09 -11.49
N THR A 148 -19.55 -24.95 -12.63
CA THR A 148 -18.48 -25.89 -13.07
C THR A 148 -17.09 -25.52 -12.53
N GLY A 149 -16.95 -24.45 -11.73
CA GLY A 149 -15.67 -23.98 -11.23
C GLY A 149 -14.86 -23.11 -12.21
N ALA A 150 -15.43 -22.74 -13.35
CA ALA A 150 -14.80 -21.79 -14.25
C ALA A 150 -14.98 -20.34 -13.74
N PRO A 151 -14.07 -19.40 -14.10
CA PRO A 151 -14.23 -17.98 -13.80
C PRO A 151 -15.57 -17.44 -14.30
N SER A 152 -16.21 -16.59 -13.52
CA SER A 152 -17.48 -15.96 -13.86
C SER A 152 -17.57 -14.54 -13.32
N THR A 153 -17.99 -13.60 -14.15
CA THR A 153 -18.26 -12.21 -13.75
C THR A 153 -19.73 -11.97 -13.42
N THR A 154 -20.59 -12.96 -13.59
CA THR A 154 -22.04 -12.83 -13.43
C THR A 154 -22.59 -13.62 -12.25
N THR A 155 -21.85 -14.60 -11.72
CA THR A 155 -22.30 -15.37 -10.54
C THR A 155 -22.03 -14.61 -9.24
N ASN A 156 -22.95 -14.72 -8.31
CA ASN A 156 -22.82 -14.17 -6.97
C ASN A 156 -23.12 -15.19 -5.84
N ASP A 157 -23.15 -16.48 -6.19
CA ASP A 157 -23.49 -17.55 -5.27
C ASP A 157 -22.28 -18.43 -4.92
N ARG A 158 -21.22 -18.36 -5.71
CA ARG A 158 -19.98 -19.11 -5.54
C ARG A 158 -18.79 -18.29 -6.01
N ALA A 159 -17.70 -18.29 -5.26
CA ALA A 159 -16.50 -17.52 -5.59
C ALA A 159 -15.25 -18.07 -4.92
N LEU A 160 -14.11 -17.56 -5.34
CA LEU A 160 -12.88 -17.60 -4.58
C LEU A 160 -12.73 -16.26 -3.86
N LEU A 161 -12.66 -16.30 -2.53
CA LEU A 161 -12.29 -15.16 -1.70
C LEU A 161 -10.78 -15.19 -1.51
N VAL A 162 -10.09 -14.15 -1.95
CA VAL A 162 -8.66 -13.98 -1.78
C VAL A 162 -8.43 -12.93 -0.72
N ILE A 163 -7.61 -13.26 0.29
CA ILE A 163 -7.46 -12.45 1.51
C ILE A 163 -5.98 -12.34 1.85
N ASN A 164 -5.49 -11.13 2.05
CA ASN A 164 -4.17 -10.86 2.61
C ASN A 164 -4.13 -11.17 4.11
N HIS A 165 -2.95 -11.61 4.57
CA HIS A 165 -2.60 -11.78 5.97
C HIS A 165 -1.33 -10.95 6.22
N GLU A 166 -1.54 -9.75 6.71
CA GLU A 166 -0.52 -8.73 6.77
C GLU A 166 0.56 -9.02 7.81
N ASN A 167 0.14 -9.31 9.04
CA ASN A 167 1.03 -9.41 10.19
C ASN A 167 0.56 -10.51 11.15
N ILE A 168 1.11 -10.55 12.37
CA ILE A 168 0.74 -11.51 13.41
C ILE A 168 0.52 -10.82 14.76
N SER A 169 -0.34 -11.39 15.57
CA SER A 169 -0.57 -10.97 16.96
C SER A 169 0.29 -11.79 17.92
N GLY A 170 1.61 -11.51 17.93
CA GLY A 170 2.59 -12.29 18.69
C GLY A 170 2.41 -12.26 20.21
N THR A 171 1.65 -11.30 20.74
CA THR A 171 1.44 -11.11 22.19
C THR A 171 0.13 -11.69 22.71
N VAL A 172 -0.71 -12.26 21.83
CA VAL A 172 -2.01 -12.83 22.23
C VAL A 172 -2.01 -14.36 22.16
N GLN A 173 -2.74 -14.98 23.04
CA GLN A 173 -2.73 -16.44 23.23
C GLN A 173 -3.18 -17.25 22.03
N PHE A 174 -3.97 -16.69 21.12
CA PHE A 174 -4.43 -17.46 19.97
C PHE A 174 -3.31 -17.82 18.99
N MET A 175 -2.23 -17.03 18.92
CA MET A 175 -1.05 -17.37 18.11
C MET A 175 -0.04 -18.19 18.91
N HIS A 176 0.26 -17.78 20.15
CA HIS A 176 1.20 -18.41 21.05
C HIS A 176 0.61 -18.46 22.46
N ALA A 177 0.50 -19.65 23.07
CA ALA A 177 -0.17 -19.86 24.34
C ALA A 177 0.31 -18.93 25.49
N THR A 178 1.60 -18.58 25.46
CA THR A 178 2.23 -17.72 26.49
C THR A 178 2.87 -16.46 25.89
N GLY A 179 2.51 -16.09 24.64
CA GLY A 179 3.18 -15.06 23.86
C GLY A 179 4.47 -15.58 23.18
N GLN A 180 5.13 -14.70 22.43
CA GLN A 180 6.36 -15.04 21.70
C GLN A 180 7.52 -15.30 22.67
N THR A 181 8.18 -16.46 22.54
CA THR A 181 9.36 -16.79 23.31
C THR A 181 10.60 -16.09 22.73
N ASN A 182 11.41 -15.48 23.60
CA ASN A 182 12.66 -14.79 23.23
C ASN A 182 12.47 -13.71 22.13
N ALA A 183 11.32 -13.07 22.08
CA ALA A 183 11.05 -11.99 21.13
C ALA A 183 12.01 -10.79 21.32
N THR A 184 12.55 -10.64 22.53
CA THR A 184 13.57 -9.64 22.86
C THR A 184 14.85 -10.30 23.35
N GLY A 185 15.94 -9.53 23.51
CA GLY A 185 17.22 -10.05 23.97
C GLY A 185 17.99 -10.86 22.93
N THR A 186 19.01 -11.61 23.35
CA THR A 186 19.97 -12.31 22.46
C THR A 186 19.67 -13.79 22.26
N ALA A 187 18.82 -14.40 23.09
CA ALA A 187 18.48 -15.81 22.97
C ALA A 187 17.75 -16.09 21.64
N PRO A 188 18.04 -17.24 20.96
CA PRO A 188 17.36 -17.60 19.72
C PRO A 188 15.87 -17.87 19.96
N ARG A 189 15.06 -17.56 18.93
CA ARG A 189 13.64 -17.91 18.88
C ARG A 189 13.45 -19.42 18.69
N PRO A 190 12.41 -20.04 19.28
CA PRO A 190 12.06 -21.42 18.96
C PRO A 190 11.66 -21.58 17.48
N GLU A 191 12.19 -22.60 16.82
CA GLU A 191 11.91 -22.88 15.40
C GLU A 191 10.41 -23.05 15.14
N SER A 192 9.71 -23.83 15.97
CA SER A 192 8.27 -24.10 15.80
C SER A 192 7.38 -22.86 15.89
N GLU A 193 7.75 -21.89 16.74
CA GLU A 193 7.03 -20.61 16.81
C GLU A 193 7.26 -19.78 15.53
N VAL A 194 8.51 -19.68 15.10
CA VAL A 194 8.86 -18.87 13.93
C VAL A 194 8.31 -19.48 12.63
N VAL A 195 8.28 -20.80 12.50
CA VAL A 195 7.59 -21.46 11.38
C VAL A 195 6.11 -21.07 11.35
N LYS A 196 5.43 -21.16 12.50
CA LYS A 196 4.02 -20.75 12.62
C LYS A 196 3.82 -19.29 12.19
N GLU A 197 4.69 -18.39 12.62
CA GLU A 197 4.64 -16.97 12.28
C GLU A 197 4.86 -16.71 10.77
N ILE A 198 5.87 -17.35 10.19
CA ILE A 198 6.14 -17.29 8.75
C ILE A 198 4.95 -17.80 7.94
N GLU A 199 4.33 -18.89 8.39
CA GLU A 199 3.16 -19.47 7.73
C GLU A 199 1.89 -18.63 7.93
N ALA A 200 1.77 -17.88 9.01
CA ALA A 200 0.61 -17.03 9.28
C ALA A 200 0.55 -15.77 8.40
N HIS A 201 1.68 -15.36 7.81
CA HIS A 201 1.72 -14.27 6.84
C HIS A 201 1.31 -14.71 5.43
N GLY A 202 1.02 -13.74 4.56
CA GLY A 202 0.85 -13.95 3.14
C GLY A 202 -0.60 -13.85 2.65
N VAL A 203 -1.10 -14.85 1.91
CA VAL A 203 -2.41 -14.78 1.26
C VAL A 203 -3.14 -16.12 1.38
N SER A 204 -4.45 -16.07 1.67
CA SER A 204 -5.37 -17.21 1.52
C SER A 204 -6.17 -17.08 0.23
N ILE A 205 -6.38 -18.19 -0.46
CA ILE A 205 -7.44 -18.36 -1.45
C ILE A 205 -8.38 -19.42 -0.88
N VAL A 206 -9.64 -19.07 -0.70
CA VAL A 206 -10.67 -19.99 -0.21
C VAL A 206 -11.94 -19.90 -1.04
N GLU A 207 -12.50 -21.06 -1.36
CA GLU A 207 -13.80 -21.11 -1.99
C GLU A 207 -14.89 -20.75 -0.98
N ILE A 208 -15.80 -19.86 -1.40
CA ILE A 208 -17.01 -19.50 -0.68
C ILE A 208 -18.24 -19.84 -1.50
N ALA A 209 -19.28 -20.31 -0.85
CA ALA A 209 -20.56 -20.62 -1.48
C ALA A 209 -21.74 -20.18 -0.62
N LYS A 210 -22.83 -19.79 -1.28
CA LYS A 210 -24.08 -19.43 -0.62
C LYS A 210 -24.91 -20.67 -0.29
N THR A 211 -25.30 -20.78 0.98
CA THR A 211 -26.27 -21.76 1.44
C THR A 211 -27.35 -21.03 2.22
N ASN A 212 -28.61 -21.21 1.86
CA ASN A 212 -29.75 -20.51 2.48
C ASN A 212 -29.58 -18.97 2.50
N GLY A 213 -29.06 -18.41 1.40
CA GLY A 213 -28.87 -16.97 1.22
C GLY A 213 -27.65 -16.38 1.95
N ARG A 214 -26.82 -17.18 2.62
CA ARG A 214 -25.62 -16.73 3.34
C ARG A 214 -24.36 -17.39 2.79
N PHE A 215 -23.29 -16.64 2.68
CA PHE A 215 -21.98 -17.18 2.35
C PHE A 215 -21.36 -17.91 3.55
N GLY A 216 -20.68 -19.01 3.25
CA GLY A 216 -19.73 -19.70 4.12
C GLY A 216 -18.55 -20.18 3.27
N TYR A 217 -17.38 -20.40 3.88
CA TYR A 217 -16.27 -20.99 3.15
C TYR A 217 -16.41 -22.52 3.05
N VAL A 218 -15.87 -23.08 1.98
CA VAL A 218 -15.97 -24.52 1.65
C VAL A 218 -14.68 -25.21 2.08
N LYS A 219 -14.70 -25.93 3.20
CA LYS A 219 -13.56 -26.73 3.68
C LYS A 219 -13.20 -27.84 2.66
N GLY A 220 -11.91 -28.05 2.45
CA GLY A 220 -11.42 -29.10 1.56
C GLY A 220 -11.65 -28.86 0.06
N SER A 221 -12.04 -27.65 -0.35
CA SER A 221 -12.09 -27.31 -1.78
C SER A 221 -10.71 -27.44 -2.43
N SER A 222 -10.67 -27.95 -3.66
CA SER A 222 -9.43 -28.06 -4.44
C SER A 222 -8.81 -26.70 -4.81
N PHE A 223 -9.55 -25.60 -4.68
CA PHE A 223 -9.06 -24.24 -4.86
C PHE A 223 -8.37 -23.69 -3.62
N ASN A 224 -8.66 -24.26 -2.44
CA ASN A 224 -8.14 -23.72 -1.19
C ASN A 224 -6.64 -23.85 -1.10
N ARG A 225 -5.92 -22.74 -0.95
CA ARG A 225 -4.49 -22.73 -0.73
C ARG A 225 -4.02 -21.54 0.08
N ARG A 226 -2.83 -21.70 0.64
CA ARG A 226 -2.05 -20.63 1.25
C ARG A 226 -0.84 -20.30 0.40
N ILE A 227 -0.55 -19.01 0.32
CA ILE A 227 0.71 -18.46 -0.15
C ILE A 227 1.30 -17.76 1.07
N THR A 228 2.44 -18.22 1.56
CA THR A 228 3.02 -17.79 2.83
C THR A 228 4.37 -17.10 2.62
N ALA A 229 4.96 -16.59 3.70
CA ALA A 229 6.31 -16.06 3.64
C ALA A 229 7.38 -17.11 3.26
N ALA A 230 7.05 -18.41 3.24
CA ALA A 230 7.94 -19.48 2.78
C ALA A 230 7.69 -19.93 1.33
N SER A 231 6.59 -19.52 0.70
CA SER A 231 6.21 -19.99 -0.63
C SER A 231 7.19 -19.55 -1.72
N LEU A 232 7.46 -20.44 -2.67
CA LEU A 232 8.27 -20.10 -3.85
C LEU A 232 7.57 -19.03 -4.70
N MET A 233 8.35 -18.08 -5.21
CA MET A 233 7.88 -17.02 -6.09
C MET A 233 8.85 -16.78 -7.25
N GLU A 234 8.30 -16.48 -8.42
CA GLU A 234 9.09 -16.00 -9.55
C GLU A 234 9.35 -14.50 -9.42
N LEU A 235 10.57 -14.08 -9.70
CA LEU A 235 10.89 -12.67 -9.97
C LEU A 235 10.72 -12.43 -11.47
N THR A 236 9.99 -11.38 -11.85
CA THR A 236 9.74 -11.04 -13.27
C THR A 236 10.11 -9.59 -13.57
N GLY A 237 10.08 -9.19 -14.84
CA GLY A 237 10.39 -7.83 -15.22
C GLY A 237 11.88 -7.45 -15.12
N PRO A 238 12.22 -6.14 -15.07
CA PRO A 238 13.59 -5.64 -15.27
C PRO A 238 14.61 -6.11 -14.23
N VAL A 239 14.16 -6.47 -13.03
CA VAL A 239 15.08 -6.83 -11.92
C VAL A 239 15.50 -8.30 -11.98
N ARG A 240 14.71 -9.15 -12.67
CA ARG A 240 14.99 -10.58 -12.80
C ARG A 240 16.39 -10.82 -13.38
N GLY A 241 17.16 -11.68 -12.71
CA GLY A 241 18.50 -12.10 -13.14
C GLY A 241 19.61 -11.09 -12.92
N THR A 242 19.31 -9.91 -12.38
CA THR A 242 20.33 -8.90 -12.08
C THR A 242 21.02 -9.18 -10.75
N ASP A 243 22.19 -8.58 -10.54
CA ASP A 243 22.93 -8.70 -9.29
C ASP A 243 22.18 -8.10 -8.08
N PHE A 244 21.18 -7.26 -8.30
CA PHE A 244 20.36 -6.70 -7.22
C PHE A 244 19.60 -7.76 -6.42
N VAL A 245 19.28 -8.92 -7.02
CA VAL A 245 18.40 -9.94 -6.43
C VAL A 245 19.01 -11.33 -6.36
N LYS A 246 20.29 -11.48 -6.70
CA LYS A 246 21.00 -12.74 -6.50
C LYS A 246 21.18 -13.03 -5.01
N THR A 247 20.89 -14.26 -4.62
CA THR A 247 21.09 -14.77 -3.27
C THR A 247 21.62 -16.20 -3.35
N VAL A 248 22.10 -16.73 -2.24
CA VAL A 248 22.51 -18.15 -2.18
C VAL A 248 21.35 -19.12 -2.49
N PHE A 249 20.10 -18.69 -2.22
CA PHE A 249 18.91 -19.46 -2.62
C PHE A 249 18.65 -19.43 -4.12
N SER A 250 18.88 -18.28 -4.76
CA SER A 250 18.70 -18.08 -6.20
C SER A 250 19.93 -17.38 -6.78
N PRO A 251 21.02 -18.10 -7.06
CA PRO A 251 22.24 -17.50 -7.62
C PRO A 251 22.02 -16.89 -9.01
N ALA A 252 21.00 -17.36 -9.74
CA ALA A 252 20.57 -16.78 -11.00
C ALA A 252 19.72 -15.52 -10.83
N GLY A 253 19.24 -15.18 -9.60
CA GLY A 253 18.39 -14.03 -9.34
C GLY A 253 17.00 -14.10 -9.99
N THR A 254 16.45 -15.28 -10.16
CA THR A 254 15.19 -15.51 -10.89
C THR A 254 14.02 -15.86 -9.97
N GLN A 255 14.30 -16.27 -8.75
CA GLN A 255 13.33 -16.74 -7.77
C GLN A 255 13.62 -16.16 -6.38
N THR A 256 12.60 -16.18 -5.54
CA THR A 256 12.68 -15.87 -4.12
C THR A 256 11.68 -16.71 -3.34
N ARG A 257 11.67 -16.59 -2.03
CA ARG A 257 10.64 -17.18 -1.17
C ARG A 257 9.90 -16.09 -0.44
N GLY A 258 8.59 -16.19 -0.52
CA GLY A 258 7.71 -15.45 0.33
C GLY A 258 7.29 -14.10 -0.15
N THR A 259 6.25 -13.78 0.48
CA THR A 259 5.64 -12.47 0.60
C THR A 259 5.34 -12.23 2.07
N VAL A 260 5.51 -11.02 2.53
CA VAL A 260 5.24 -10.60 3.91
C VAL A 260 4.57 -9.24 3.91
N ASN A 261 3.89 -8.96 5.00
CA ASN A 261 3.22 -7.70 5.26
C ASN A 261 2.36 -7.29 4.05
N ASN A 262 1.48 -8.22 3.66
CA ASN A 262 0.56 -7.99 2.55
C ASN A 262 -0.62 -7.17 3.05
N CYS A 263 -0.57 -5.86 2.85
CA CYS A 263 -1.59 -4.92 3.25
C CYS A 263 -2.66 -4.78 2.16
N GLY A 264 -2.66 -3.70 1.40
CA GLY A 264 -3.65 -3.49 0.36
C GLY A 264 -3.60 -4.49 -0.81
N ASN A 265 -4.57 -4.45 -1.66
CA ASN A 265 -4.67 -5.32 -2.82
C ASN A 265 -5.01 -4.57 -4.10
N GLY A 266 -5.14 -5.33 -5.16
CA GLY A 266 -5.71 -4.96 -6.43
C GLY A 266 -6.14 -6.19 -7.20
N TYR A 267 -6.58 -5.98 -8.41
CA TYR A 267 -6.94 -7.05 -9.34
C TYR A 267 -6.57 -6.65 -10.77
N THR A 268 -6.64 -7.60 -11.68
CA THR A 268 -6.34 -7.34 -13.09
C THR A 268 -7.55 -7.58 -13.97
N PRO A 269 -7.62 -6.92 -15.14
CA PRO A 269 -8.68 -7.18 -16.11
C PRO A 269 -8.71 -8.62 -16.65
N TRP A 270 -7.64 -9.39 -16.49
CA TRP A 270 -7.54 -10.80 -16.86
C TRP A 270 -7.77 -11.77 -15.70
N GLY A 271 -8.23 -11.25 -14.53
CA GLY A 271 -8.73 -12.07 -13.43
C GLY A 271 -7.66 -12.61 -12.48
N THR A 272 -6.55 -11.91 -12.26
CA THR A 272 -5.59 -12.22 -11.19
C THR A 272 -5.74 -11.26 -10.02
N TYR A 273 -5.29 -11.70 -8.85
CA TYR A 273 -5.17 -10.93 -7.62
C TYR A 273 -3.78 -10.29 -7.54
N LEU A 274 -3.72 -9.08 -7.02
CA LEU A 274 -2.49 -8.34 -6.77
C LEU A 274 -2.37 -8.08 -5.28
N ALA A 275 -1.45 -8.79 -4.60
CA ALA A 275 -1.12 -8.53 -3.20
C ALA A 275 0.03 -7.52 -3.11
N ALA A 276 -0.05 -6.58 -2.17
CA ALA A 276 0.94 -5.53 -2.01
C ALA A 276 1.84 -5.80 -0.80
N GLU A 277 3.15 -5.82 -0.98
CA GLU A 277 4.13 -5.93 0.11
C GLU A 277 4.44 -4.54 0.66
N GLU A 278 4.05 -4.28 1.90
CA GLU A 278 4.16 -2.96 2.53
C GLU A 278 5.39 -2.85 3.44
N ASN A 279 5.30 -3.24 4.71
CA ASN A 279 6.34 -3.03 5.74
C ASN A 279 7.43 -4.12 5.75
N TRP A 280 7.77 -4.66 4.58
CA TRP A 280 8.74 -5.75 4.38
C TRP A 280 10.12 -5.48 4.97
N ALA A 281 10.57 -4.23 4.99
CA ALA A 281 11.91 -3.86 5.46
C ALA A 281 12.13 -4.22 6.93
N GLY A 282 11.07 -4.14 7.74
CA GLY A 282 11.09 -4.45 9.16
C GLY A 282 11.37 -5.92 9.52
N TYR A 283 11.31 -6.82 8.56
CA TYR A 283 11.59 -8.25 8.80
C TYR A 283 13.07 -8.60 8.71
N PHE A 284 13.90 -7.71 8.19
CA PHE A 284 15.32 -7.95 7.94
C PHE A 284 16.21 -7.36 9.02
N ILE A 285 17.22 -8.11 9.46
CA ILE A 285 18.34 -7.58 10.25
C ILE A 285 19.53 -7.33 9.34
N ARG A 286 20.33 -6.34 9.73
CA ARG A 286 21.59 -5.99 9.11
C ARG A 286 22.67 -5.79 10.18
N GLY A 287 23.79 -6.49 10.06
CA GLY A 287 24.97 -6.28 10.90
C GLY A 287 25.82 -5.09 10.43
N ASN A 288 27.00 -4.94 11.04
CA ASN A 288 27.92 -3.87 10.67
C ASN A 288 28.74 -4.26 9.41
N ASP A 289 28.12 -4.19 8.25
CA ASP A 289 28.66 -4.61 6.96
C ASP A 289 28.90 -3.44 5.97
N ALA A 290 28.89 -2.21 6.45
CA ALA A 290 28.98 -1.04 5.57
C ALA A 290 30.25 -1.03 4.69
N ALA A 291 31.36 -1.54 5.24
CA ALA A 291 32.63 -1.61 4.49
C ALA A 291 32.67 -2.74 3.44
N VAL A 292 31.75 -3.72 3.55
CA VAL A 292 31.63 -4.84 2.61
C VAL A 292 30.72 -4.49 1.42
N ARG A 293 29.81 -3.52 1.63
CA ARG A 293 28.87 -3.06 0.62
C ARG A 293 29.40 -1.84 -0.12
N THR A 294 28.87 -1.63 -1.32
CA THR A 294 29.08 -0.35 -2.01
C THR A 294 28.39 0.78 -1.26
N GLN A 295 28.85 2.01 -1.47
CA GLN A 295 28.20 3.20 -0.93
C GLN A 295 26.78 3.35 -1.47
N LYS A 296 26.55 2.95 -2.71
CA LYS A 296 25.25 2.90 -3.37
C LYS A 296 24.28 1.94 -2.64
N ASP A 297 24.72 0.72 -2.30
CA ASP A 297 23.92 -0.23 -1.53
C ASP A 297 23.57 0.30 -0.14
N ASN A 298 24.54 0.93 0.52
CA ASN A 298 24.32 1.54 1.84
C ASN A 298 23.26 2.65 1.78
N SER A 299 23.29 3.50 0.76
CA SER A 299 22.28 4.55 0.54
C SER A 299 20.90 3.96 0.24
N ALA A 300 20.83 2.91 -0.59
CA ALA A 300 19.59 2.24 -0.94
C ALA A 300 18.93 1.57 0.29
N LEU A 301 19.72 0.88 1.11
CA LEU A 301 19.21 0.26 2.34
C LEU A 301 18.73 1.30 3.34
N LEU A 302 19.49 2.37 3.54
CA LEU A 302 19.11 3.47 4.43
C LEU A 302 17.81 4.12 3.98
N ARG A 303 17.63 4.34 2.67
CA ARG A 303 16.41 4.92 2.10
C ARG A 303 15.16 4.07 2.37
N ASN A 304 15.31 2.76 2.50
CA ASN A 304 14.24 1.82 2.82
C ASN A 304 14.16 1.48 4.32
N GLY A 305 14.77 2.29 5.20
CA GLY A 305 14.68 2.10 6.65
C GLY A 305 15.63 1.03 7.22
N ILE A 306 16.38 0.31 6.38
CA ILE A 306 17.32 -0.73 6.85
C ILE A 306 18.66 -0.08 7.20
N ARG A 307 18.86 0.14 8.50
CA ARG A 307 20.00 0.90 9.04
C ARG A 307 21.09 -0.03 9.55
N LEU A 308 22.31 0.52 9.64
CA LEU A 308 23.38 -0.10 10.40
C LEU A 308 23.03 -0.10 11.90
N PRO A 309 23.45 -1.13 12.64
CA PRO A 309 23.29 -1.14 14.10
C PRO A 309 24.08 0.02 14.72
N VAL A 310 23.46 0.72 15.67
CA VAL A 310 24.09 1.82 16.43
C VAL A 310 24.41 1.31 17.83
N ALA A 311 25.67 1.42 18.25
CA ALA A 311 26.07 1.11 19.63
C ALA A 311 25.36 2.07 20.63
N PRO A 312 24.90 1.59 21.80
CA PRO A 312 25.01 0.25 22.38
C PRO A 312 23.92 -0.74 21.95
N ALA A 313 23.02 -0.36 21.06
CA ALA A 313 21.85 -1.16 20.63
C ALA A 313 22.22 -2.37 19.74
N LEU A 314 23.51 -2.63 19.52
CA LEU A 314 23.98 -3.82 18.76
C LEU A 314 23.49 -5.15 19.35
N THR A 315 23.15 -5.17 20.63
CA THR A 315 22.62 -6.34 21.34
C THR A 315 21.10 -6.29 21.49
N ALA A 316 20.49 -5.16 21.22
CA ALA A 316 19.06 -5.05 21.26
C ALA A 316 18.49 -5.58 19.93
N SER A 317 17.68 -6.55 20.04
CA SER A 317 16.89 -7.23 18.98
C SER A 317 16.01 -6.31 18.13
N GLY A 318 16.29 -5.05 18.05
CA GLY A 318 15.42 -4.01 17.57
C GLY A 318 15.36 -3.81 16.05
N PHE A 319 16.00 -4.67 15.26
CA PHE A 319 16.12 -4.39 13.83
C PHE A 319 15.31 -5.29 12.93
N ALA A 320 14.81 -6.40 13.47
CA ALA A 320 13.86 -7.24 12.74
C ALA A 320 12.63 -7.44 13.58
N HIS A 321 11.51 -7.05 13.05
CA HIS A 321 10.21 -7.03 13.68
C HIS A 321 9.90 -8.31 14.47
N GLN A 322 10.30 -9.48 13.98
CA GLN A 322 9.98 -10.78 14.58
C GLN A 322 11.19 -11.61 15.02
N LYS A 323 12.42 -11.16 14.86
CA LYS A 323 13.64 -11.93 15.15
C LYS A 323 13.71 -13.31 14.47
N TRP A 324 13.13 -13.50 13.32
CA TRP A 324 13.12 -14.79 12.63
C TRP A 324 14.51 -15.31 12.29
N SER A 325 15.47 -14.42 12.02
CA SER A 325 16.84 -14.78 11.72
C SER A 325 17.63 -15.34 12.92
N SER A 326 17.08 -15.28 14.13
CA SER A 326 17.74 -15.78 15.34
C SER A 326 17.56 -17.28 15.57
N VAL A 327 16.66 -17.92 14.83
CA VAL A 327 16.43 -19.37 14.96
C VAL A 327 17.68 -20.17 14.61
N VAL A 328 18.00 -21.14 15.45
CA VAL A 328 18.96 -22.19 15.15
C VAL A 328 18.16 -23.40 14.64
N PRO A 329 18.15 -23.66 13.33
CA PRO A 329 17.27 -24.68 12.76
C PRO A 329 17.75 -26.09 13.11
N ALA A 330 16.81 -26.99 13.34
CA ALA A 330 17.13 -28.43 13.55
C ALA A 330 17.83 -29.04 12.33
N ASN A 331 17.41 -28.63 11.12
CA ASN A 331 18.15 -28.93 9.89
C ASN A 331 19.14 -27.80 9.61
N ALA A 332 20.42 -28.01 9.90
CA ALA A 332 21.47 -27.01 9.69
C ALA A 332 21.63 -26.56 8.23
N ALA A 333 21.10 -27.28 7.25
CA ALA A 333 21.11 -26.90 5.85
C ALA A 333 19.91 -25.96 5.50
N SER A 334 18.94 -25.79 6.40
CA SER A 334 17.81 -24.89 6.15
C SER A 334 18.25 -23.42 6.05
N THR A 335 17.75 -22.74 5.05
CA THR A 335 17.93 -21.30 4.85
C THR A 335 16.66 -20.50 5.15
N ASP A 336 15.67 -21.13 5.78
CA ASP A 336 14.34 -20.50 6.00
C ASP A 336 14.40 -19.33 6.96
N PHE A 337 15.36 -19.35 7.87
CA PHE A 337 15.54 -18.32 8.89
C PHE A 337 16.71 -17.38 8.57
N SER A 338 17.85 -17.94 8.10
CA SER A 338 19.06 -17.13 7.81
C SER A 338 18.84 -16.08 6.72
N ARG A 339 17.88 -16.28 5.82
CA ARG A 339 17.54 -15.31 4.75
C ARG A 339 17.02 -13.96 5.26
N TRP A 340 16.58 -13.89 6.51
CA TRP A 340 16.14 -12.65 7.15
C TRP A 340 17.31 -11.84 7.74
N ASN A 341 18.53 -12.37 7.67
CA ASN A 341 19.76 -11.65 7.99
C ASN A 341 20.50 -11.30 6.70
N ILE A 342 20.49 -10.01 6.35
CA ILE A 342 21.09 -9.50 5.10
C ILE A 342 22.52 -9.00 5.29
N THR A 343 23.16 -9.30 6.41
CA THR A 343 24.57 -8.93 6.63
C THR A 343 25.44 -9.50 5.52
N ALA A 344 26.18 -8.65 4.83
CA ALA A 344 27.07 -9.07 3.76
C ALA A 344 28.33 -9.73 4.34
N ASP A 345 28.70 -10.89 3.80
CA ASP A 345 29.93 -11.60 4.15
C ASP A 345 31.04 -11.24 3.15
N ALA A 346 32.12 -10.66 3.65
CA ALA A 346 33.27 -10.25 2.82
C ALA A 346 33.94 -11.42 2.08
N THR A 347 33.76 -12.67 2.53
CA THR A 347 34.32 -13.86 1.91
C THR A 347 33.50 -14.40 0.75
N LYS A 348 32.28 -13.86 0.53
CA LYS A 348 31.35 -14.28 -0.50
C LYS A 348 31.38 -13.34 -1.72
N PRO A 349 30.93 -13.83 -2.90
CA PRO A 349 30.88 -12.98 -4.10
C PRO A 349 30.09 -11.68 -3.86
N GLY A 350 30.65 -10.56 -4.32
CA GLY A 350 30.08 -9.23 -4.14
C GLY A 350 28.70 -9.04 -4.77
N ASN A 351 28.33 -9.87 -5.76
CA ASN A 351 27.03 -9.85 -6.41
C ASN A 351 25.90 -10.51 -5.59
N GLY A 352 26.20 -11.05 -4.38
CA GLY A 352 25.22 -11.64 -3.49
C GLY A 352 24.86 -13.10 -3.75
N SER A 353 25.41 -13.75 -4.78
CA SER A 353 25.09 -15.15 -5.12
C SER A 353 25.55 -16.17 -4.05
N GLY A 354 26.37 -15.76 -3.09
CA GLY A 354 26.91 -16.61 -2.03
C GLY A 354 26.34 -16.38 -0.63
N ASP A 355 25.50 -15.38 -0.44
CA ASP A 355 24.85 -15.06 0.84
C ASP A 355 23.44 -14.47 0.63
N PHE A 356 22.84 -13.90 1.67
CA PHE A 356 21.53 -13.28 1.62
C PHE A 356 21.57 -11.74 1.62
N ARG A 357 22.72 -11.10 1.30
CA ARG A 357 22.84 -9.64 1.32
C ARG A 357 21.79 -8.91 0.49
N ASN A 358 21.27 -9.54 -0.56
CA ASN A 358 20.28 -8.97 -1.47
C ASN A 358 18.86 -9.49 -1.19
N ALA A 359 18.64 -10.30 -0.15
CA ALA A 359 17.31 -10.87 0.11
C ALA A 359 16.24 -9.79 0.27
N ALA A 360 16.53 -8.69 0.96
CA ALA A 360 15.61 -7.57 1.12
C ALA A 360 15.19 -6.94 -0.22
N ASN A 361 16.04 -7.01 -1.25
CA ASN A 361 15.73 -6.47 -2.59
C ASN A 361 14.72 -7.32 -3.37
N THR A 362 14.38 -8.50 -2.87
CA THR A 362 13.36 -9.37 -3.46
C THR A 362 11.96 -9.14 -2.89
N PHE A 363 11.80 -8.16 -1.98
CA PHE A 363 10.54 -7.77 -1.33
C PHE A 363 10.19 -6.31 -1.62
N GLY A 364 8.95 -5.93 -1.33
CA GLY A 364 8.43 -4.59 -1.56
C GLY A 364 7.84 -4.43 -2.97
N TYR A 365 7.35 -5.50 -3.56
CA TYR A 365 6.73 -5.51 -4.88
C TYR A 365 5.24 -5.85 -4.81
N ILE A 366 4.58 -5.69 -5.95
CA ILE A 366 3.25 -6.25 -6.18
C ILE A 366 3.42 -7.72 -6.60
N VAL A 367 2.69 -8.60 -5.90
CA VAL A 367 2.69 -10.05 -6.12
C VAL A 367 1.42 -10.42 -6.87
N GLU A 368 1.57 -10.90 -8.09
CA GLU A 368 0.43 -11.39 -8.89
C GLU A 368 0.18 -12.87 -8.60
N ILE A 369 -1.09 -13.18 -8.36
CA ILE A 369 -1.58 -14.51 -7.99
C ILE A 369 -2.75 -14.87 -8.88
N ASP A 370 -2.71 -16.03 -9.54
CA ASP A 370 -3.90 -16.58 -10.22
C ASP A 370 -4.74 -17.36 -9.20
N PRO A 371 -5.91 -16.85 -8.79
CA PRO A 371 -6.75 -17.51 -7.81
C PRO A 371 -7.38 -18.80 -8.33
N TYR A 372 -7.53 -18.93 -9.64
CA TYR A 372 -8.17 -20.06 -10.28
C TYR A 372 -7.21 -21.23 -10.56
N SER A 373 -5.90 -21.03 -10.38
CA SER A 373 -4.87 -22.05 -10.59
C SER A 373 -4.17 -22.42 -9.28
N PRO A 374 -4.61 -23.46 -8.55
CA PRO A 374 -4.11 -23.80 -7.24
C PRO A 374 -2.62 -24.17 -7.19
N THR A 375 -2.04 -24.55 -8.33
CA THR A 375 -0.64 -25.00 -8.44
C THR A 375 0.30 -23.97 -9.08
N SER A 376 -0.24 -22.81 -9.54
CA SER A 376 0.59 -21.78 -10.14
C SER A 376 1.56 -21.15 -9.14
N THR A 377 2.78 -20.84 -9.58
CA THR A 377 3.75 -20.09 -8.78
C THR A 377 3.47 -18.60 -8.91
N PRO A 378 3.25 -17.86 -7.80
CA PRO A 378 3.03 -16.42 -7.85
C PRO A 378 4.23 -15.67 -8.42
N ALA A 379 3.99 -14.51 -9.02
CA ALA A 379 5.01 -13.69 -9.67
C ALA A 379 5.12 -12.31 -9.01
N LYS A 380 6.34 -11.91 -8.62
CA LYS A 380 6.63 -10.54 -8.20
C LYS A 380 6.89 -9.67 -9.41
N ARG A 381 6.01 -8.70 -9.66
CA ARG A 381 6.02 -7.83 -10.84
C ARG A 381 6.94 -6.62 -10.61
N THR A 382 8.25 -6.83 -10.82
CA THR A 382 9.26 -5.85 -10.41
C THR A 382 9.24 -4.56 -11.23
N ALA A 383 8.67 -4.56 -12.43
CA ALA A 383 8.54 -3.35 -13.23
C ALA A 383 7.57 -2.32 -12.63
N LEU A 384 6.69 -2.72 -11.70
CA LEU A 384 5.83 -1.79 -10.97
C LEU A 384 6.60 -1.00 -9.90
N GLY A 385 7.83 -1.41 -9.58
CA GLY A 385 8.72 -0.73 -8.63
C GLY A 385 8.57 -1.18 -7.19
N ARG A 386 9.68 -1.05 -6.43
CA ARG A 386 9.81 -1.47 -5.03
C ARG A 386 9.55 -0.30 -4.07
N ARG A 387 8.67 -0.50 -3.09
CA ARG A 387 8.30 0.48 -2.05
C ARG A 387 7.46 -0.20 -0.96
N ALA A 388 6.93 0.53 0.03
CA ALA A 388 5.85 0.07 0.90
C ALA A 388 4.53 0.13 0.10
N ASN A 389 4.20 -0.95 -0.60
CA ASN A 389 3.06 -0.96 -1.51
C ASN A 389 1.74 -1.10 -0.77
N GLU A 390 0.79 -0.23 -1.13
CA GLU A 390 -0.58 -0.20 -0.63
C GLU A 390 -1.60 -0.43 -1.74
N GLY A 391 -1.50 -1.58 -2.35
CA GLY A 391 -2.38 -2.00 -3.44
C GLY A 391 -1.91 -1.57 -4.84
N ALA A 392 -2.61 -2.09 -5.86
CA ALA A 392 -2.39 -1.75 -7.26
C ALA A 392 -3.70 -1.89 -8.04
N TRP A 393 -4.34 -0.76 -8.36
CA TRP A 393 -5.65 -0.76 -9.03
C TRP A 393 -5.52 -0.41 -10.50
N PRO A 394 -6.15 -1.20 -11.41
CA PRO A 394 -6.04 -1.00 -12.84
C PRO A 394 -6.89 0.20 -13.29
N SER A 395 -6.42 0.86 -14.35
CA SER A 395 -7.26 1.76 -15.14
C SER A 395 -8.39 0.99 -15.84
N LEU A 396 -9.34 1.72 -16.44
CA LEU A 396 -10.30 1.10 -17.35
C LEU A 396 -9.55 0.36 -18.48
N ALA A 397 -9.96 -0.88 -18.75
CA ALA A 397 -9.41 -1.72 -19.81
C ALA A 397 -10.05 -1.35 -21.16
N ILE A 398 -9.49 -0.36 -21.85
CA ILE A 398 -9.98 0.15 -23.13
C ILE A 398 -9.12 -0.44 -24.26
N VAL A 399 -9.73 -1.16 -25.20
CA VAL A 399 -9.04 -1.78 -26.34
C VAL A 399 -8.21 -0.74 -27.10
N GLY A 400 -6.96 -1.09 -27.40
CA GLY A 400 -6.01 -0.23 -28.09
C GLY A 400 -5.37 0.84 -27.21
N ARG A 401 -5.60 0.83 -25.88
CA ARG A 401 -4.93 1.69 -24.91
C ARG A 401 -4.10 0.88 -23.93
N PRO A 402 -3.01 1.45 -23.37
CA PRO A 402 -2.25 0.77 -22.32
C PRO A 402 -3.10 0.65 -21.04
N ILE A 403 -2.85 -0.40 -20.26
CA ILE A 403 -3.36 -0.49 -18.89
C ILE A 403 -2.42 0.29 -17.97
N ALA A 404 -2.98 1.11 -17.10
CA ALA A 404 -2.24 1.72 -16.02
C ALA A 404 -2.62 1.07 -14.68
N PHE A 405 -1.65 1.00 -13.75
CA PHE A 405 -1.89 0.61 -12.36
C PHE A 405 -1.56 1.81 -11.46
N TYR A 406 -2.47 2.13 -10.55
CA TYR A 406 -2.31 3.20 -9.57
C TYR A 406 -2.01 2.61 -8.21
N MET A 407 -1.04 3.19 -7.51
CA MET A 407 -0.45 2.61 -6.31
C MET A 407 -0.05 3.70 -5.33
N GLY A 408 -0.20 3.45 -4.03
CA GLY A 408 0.35 4.25 -2.95
C GLY A 408 1.66 3.65 -2.41
N CYS A 409 2.46 4.49 -1.73
CA CYS A 409 3.54 4.06 -0.86
C CYS A 409 3.23 4.58 0.54
N ASP A 410 2.87 3.70 1.46
CA ASP A 410 2.33 4.07 2.77
C ASP A 410 3.34 4.66 3.75
N SER A 411 4.57 4.86 3.38
CA SER A 411 5.53 5.54 4.24
C SER A 411 5.32 7.05 4.26
N ARG A 412 5.67 7.69 5.38
CA ARG A 412 5.56 9.14 5.58
C ARG A 412 6.43 9.91 4.60
N GLY A 413 5.85 10.90 3.94
CA GLY A 413 6.55 11.73 2.97
C GLY A 413 6.82 11.04 1.63
N GLU A 414 6.20 9.90 1.36
CA GLU A 414 6.33 9.15 0.12
C GLU A 414 5.32 9.57 -0.94
N TYR A 415 5.16 8.79 -2.01
CA TYR A 415 4.55 9.26 -3.25
C TYR A 415 3.39 8.38 -3.71
N ILE A 416 2.55 8.98 -4.54
CA ILE A 416 1.57 8.29 -5.35
C ILE A 416 2.24 7.90 -6.67
N TYR A 417 2.03 6.66 -7.11
CA TYR A 417 2.65 6.11 -8.30
C TYR A 417 1.62 5.67 -9.34
N LYS A 418 2.07 5.65 -10.58
CA LYS A 418 1.37 5.06 -11.70
C LYS A 418 2.36 4.27 -12.56
N PHE A 419 2.05 3.02 -12.82
CA PHE A 419 2.72 2.24 -13.86
C PHE A 419 1.85 2.23 -15.12
N VAL A 420 2.45 2.33 -16.30
CA VAL A 420 1.74 2.28 -17.59
C VAL A 420 2.37 1.18 -18.43
N SER A 421 1.59 0.18 -18.82
CA SER A 421 2.06 -0.95 -19.61
C SER A 421 2.53 -0.49 -21.00
N LYS A 422 3.54 -1.17 -21.54
CA LYS A 422 3.96 -0.99 -22.93
C LYS A 422 2.96 -1.62 -23.90
N LYS A 423 2.44 -2.81 -23.54
CA LYS A 423 1.42 -3.50 -24.33
C LYS A 423 0.09 -2.76 -24.24
N LEU A 424 -0.59 -2.65 -25.37
CA LEU A 424 -1.94 -2.12 -25.46
C LEU A 424 -2.95 -3.23 -25.17
N TRP A 425 -4.04 -2.87 -24.47
CA TRP A 425 -5.08 -3.81 -24.11
C TRP A 425 -5.78 -4.40 -25.33
N VAL A 426 -5.94 -5.72 -25.32
CA VAL A 426 -6.74 -6.48 -26.27
C VAL A 426 -7.85 -7.23 -25.54
N ALA A 427 -9.07 -7.19 -26.07
CA ALA A 427 -10.25 -7.75 -25.39
C ALA A 427 -10.14 -9.26 -25.11
N ALA A 428 -9.44 -10.01 -25.96
CA ALA A 428 -9.24 -11.45 -25.79
C ALA A 428 -8.50 -11.81 -24.50
N ASP A 429 -7.62 -10.94 -24.02
CA ASP A 429 -6.82 -11.16 -22.83
C ASP A 429 -7.67 -11.19 -21.52
N ALA A 430 -8.90 -10.65 -21.56
CA ALA A 430 -9.84 -10.76 -20.44
C ALA A 430 -10.24 -12.22 -20.12
N ASN A 431 -10.20 -13.10 -21.12
CA ASN A 431 -10.62 -14.50 -21.01
C ASN A 431 -9.45 -15.48 -21.19
N THR A 432 -8.24 -15.03 -20.93
CA THR A 432 -7.04 -15.87 -21.03
C THR A 432 -7.09 -17.05 -20.06
N THR A 433 -6.50 -18.17 -20.46
CA THR A 433 -6.29 -19.34 -19.58
C THR A 433 -4.95 -19.30 -18.87
N ASP A 434 -3.94 -18.68 -19.47
CA ASP A 434 -2.63 -18.42 -18.84
C ASP A 434 -2.57 -16.97 -18.35
N ARG A 435 -3.15 -16.75 -17.18
CA ARG A 435 -3.29 -15.42 -16.58
C ARG A 435 -1.96 -14.81 -16.17
N LEU A 436 -1.02 -15.62 -15.68
CA LEU A 436 0.29 -15.10 -15.25
C LEU A 436 1.16 -14.73 -16.45
N ALA A 437 1.12 -15.46 -17.55
CA ALA A 437 1.79 -15.06 -18.80
C ALA A 437 1.16 -13.80 -19.40
N THR A 438 -0.18 -13.69 -19.34
CA THR A 438 -0.86 -12.45 -19.72
C THR A 438 -0.41 -11.29 -18.82
N GLY A 439 -0.34 -11.51 -17.51
CA GLY A 439 0.19 -10.53 -16.56
C GLY A 439 1.62 -10.08 -16.88
N ALA A 440 2.50 -11.01 -17.23
CA ALA A 440 3.86 -10.69 -17.67
C ALA A 440 3.86 -9.71 -18.85
N SER A 441 2.98 -9.93 -19.84
CA SER A 441 2.90 -9.08 -21.03
C SER A 441 2.44 -7.63 -20.73
N TYR A 442 1.72 -7.40 -19.62
CA TYR A 442 1.24 -6.07 -19.22
C TYR A 442 2.02 -5.44 -18.06
N MET A 443 2.68 -6.23 -17.21
CA MET A 443 3.30 -5.74 -15.99
C MET A 443 4.82 -5.91 -15.93
N ASP A 444 5.46 -6.59 -16.90
CA ASP A 444 6.91 -6.73 -16.92
C ASP A 444 7.60 -5.70 -17.81
N GLU A 445 6.88 -5.02 -18.72
CA GLU A 445 7.37 -3.93 -19.54
C GLU A 445 6.43 -2.72 -19.50
N GLY A 446 6.98 -1.56 -19.15
CA GLY A 446 6.23 -0.32 -19.04
C GLY A 446 7.04 0.81 -18.41
N THR A 447 6.35 1.87 -18.00
CA THR A 447 6.97 3.04 -17.41
C THR A 447 6.33 3.36 -16.07
N ILE A 448 7.17 3.58 -15.05
CA ILE A 448 6.76 4.10 -13.73
C ILE A 448 6.71 5.62 -13.79
N TYR A 449 5.68 6.19 -13.20
CA TYR A 449 5.51 7.61 -12.96
C TYR A 449 5.20 7.85 -11.48
N ALA A 450 5.58 9.02 -10.99
CA ALA A 450 5.14 9.52 -9.70
C ALA A 450 4.30 10.80 -9.87
N ALA A 451 3.40 11.07 -8.95
CA ALA A 451 2.53 12.25 -9.02
C ALA A 451 3.27 13.51 -8.56
N ARG A 452 3.14 14.58 -9.32
CA ARG A 452 3.54 15.93 -8.94
C ARG A 452 2.34 16.85 -8.99
N PHE A 453 2.01 17.49 -7.86
CA PHE A 453 0.89 18.42 -7.74
C PHE A 453 1.39 19.86 -7.71
N ASN A 454 0.69 20.74 -8.39
CA ASN A 454 0.97 22.15 -8.48
C ASN A 454 0.05 22.97 -7.58
N ALA A 455 0.48 24.15 -7.17
CA ALA A 455 -0.28 25.04 -6.29
C ALA A 455 -1.65 25.48 -6.85
N ASP A 456 -1.83 25.47 -8.17
CA ASP A 456 -3.09 25.75 -8.84
C ASP A 456 -4.09 24.58 -8.84
N GLY A 457 -3.68 23.43 -8.28
CA GLY A 457 -4.46 22.20 -8.20
C GLY A 457 -4.41 21.36 -9.46
N THR A 458 -3.58 21.70 -10.42
CA THR A 458 -3.20 20.80 -11.51
C THR A 458 -2.13 19.81 -11.04
N GLY A 459 -1.86 18.79 -11.82
CA GLY A 459 -0.80 17.86 -11.54
C GLY A 459 -0.24 17.25 -12.82
N THR A 460 0.95 16.67 -12.68
CA THR A 460 1.62 15.95 -13.76
C THR A 460 2.14 14.62 -13.25
N TRP A 461 2.17 13.62 -14.13
CA TRP A 461 2.87 12.37 -13.89
C TRP A 461 4.31 12.53 -14.37
N VAL A 462 5.27 12.58 -13.45
CA VAL A 462 6.70 12.67 -13.77
C VAL A 462 7.27 11.27 -13.94
N LYS A 463 8.03 11.07 -15.02
CA LYS A 463 8.63 9.77 -15.32
C LYS A 463 9.73 9.43 -14.31
N CYS A 464 9.74 8.21 -13.84
CA CYS A 464 10.82 7.63 -13.04
C CYS A 464 11.67 6.71 -13.91
N ASP A 465 12.30 7.26 -14.94
CA ASP A 465 13.24 6.55 -15.82
C ASP A 465 14.40 7.47 -16.24
N LEU A 466 15.44 6.89 -16.85
CA LEU A 466 16.65 7.63 -17.27
C LEU A 466 16.40 8.61 -18.42
N SER A 467 15.24 8.61 -19.06
CA SER A 467 14.86 9.65 -20.04
C SER A 467 14.45 10.96 -19.37
N ASN A 468 14.15 10.93 -18.07
CA ASN A 468 13.94 12.13 -17.28
C ASN A 468 15.29 12.69 -16.83
N PRO A 469 15.65 13.92 -17.26
CA PRO A 469 16.95 14.51 -16.92
C PRO A 469 17.23 14.61 -15.42
N LEU A 470 16.20 14.79 -14.59
CA LEU A 470 16.34 14.86 -13.14
C LEU A 470 16.69 13.48 -12.55
N VAL A 471 16.08 12.41 -13.06
CA VAL A 471 16.43 11.03 -12.65
C VAL A 471 17.82 10.67 -13.16
N ALA A 472 18.15 11.02 -14.40
CA ALA A 472 19.48 10.81 -14.96
C ALA A 472 20.58 11.56 -14.21
N ALA A 473 20.27 12.73 -13.62
CA ALA A 473 21.19 13.47 -12.75
C ALA A 473 21.38 12.81 -11.37
N GLY A 474 20.49 11.90 -10.99
CA GLY A 474 20.54 11.18 -9.72
C GLY A 474 20.04 11.99 -8.51
N VAL A 475 20.25 11.45 -7.32
CA VAL A 475 19.89 12.08 -6.05
C VAL A 475 21.12 12.76 -5.45
N PRO A 476 21.07 14.06 -5.14
CA PRO A 476 22.22 14.77 -4.58
C PRO A 476 22.54 14.26 -3.15
N VAL A 477 23.73 14.57 -2.71
CA VAL A 477 24.18 14.33 -1.33
C VAL A 477 23.27 15.08 -0.35
N SER A 478 22.83 14.39 0.70
CA SER A 478 22.03 14.97 1.79
C SER A 478 22.29 14.24 3.10
N ALA A 479 21.73 14.71 4.22
CA ALA A 479 21.85 14.04 5.51
C ALA A 479 21.28 12.60 5.49
N LEU A 480 20.22 12.37 4.72
CA LEU A 480 19.60 11.03 4.55
C LEU A 480 20.19 10.24 3.38
N ASN A 481 21.02 10.87 2.56
CA ASN A 481 21.72 10.23 1.45
C ASN A 481 23.14 10.81 1.34
N PRO A 482 24.02 10.51 2.30
CA PRO A 482 25.31 11.19 2.44
C PRO A 482 26.29 10.95 1.27
N ALA A 483 25.98 9.98 0.41
CA ALA A 483 26.79 9.67 -0.77
C ALA A 483 26.17 10.15 -2.08
N GLY A 484 24.95 10.65 -2.04
CA GLY A 484 24.15 10.78 -3.25
C GLY A 484 23.73 9.42 -3.82
N TYR A 485 23.04 9.43 -4.97
CA TYR A 485 22.66 8.20 -5.65
C TYR A 485 22.60 8.42 -7.17
N GLN A 486 23.32 7.59 -7.93
CA GLN A 486 23.29 7.60 -9.39
C GLN A 486 22.63 6.32 -9.90
N PHE A 487 21.61 6.46 -10.75
CA PHE A 487 20.92 5.32 -11.34
C PHE A 487 21.68 4.82 -12.57
N ASP A 488 21.86 3.50 -12.68
CA ASP A 488 22.61 2.87 -13.78
C ASP A 488 21.69 2.19 -14.81
N SER A 489 20.49 1.81 -14.42
CA SER A 489 19.60 1.01 -15.26
C SER A 489 18.13 1.12 -14.82
N LEU A 490 17.23 0.60 -15.66
CA LEU A 490 15.82 0.44 -15.28
C LEU A 490 15.63 -0.51 -14.09
N ALA A 491 16.44 -1.57 -14.02
CA ALA A 491 16.43 -2.49 -12.88
C ALA A 491 16.74 -1.78 -11.56
N ASP A 492 17.76 -0.92 -11.58
CA ASP A 492 18.14 -0.09 -10.44
C ASP A 492 16.98 0.85 -10.01
N ILE A 493 16.33 1.49 -10.96
CA ILE A 493 15.16 2.36 -10.70
C ILE A 493 14.00 1.54 -10.10
N CYS A 494 13.77 0.32 -10.59
CA CYS A 494 12.71 -0.56 -10.07
C CYS A 494 13.01 -1.04 -8.64
N VAL A 495 14.28 -1.28 -8.30
CA VAL A 495 14.70 -1.62 -6.92
C VAL A 495 14.68 -0.39 -6.01
N ASN A 496 14.97 0.79 -6.53
CA ASN A 496 15.13 2.04 -5.78
C ASN A 496 14.11 3.10 -6.20
N THR A 497 12.87 2.68 -6.41
CA THR A 497 11.77 3.51 -6.94
C THR A 497 11.51 4.74 -6.10
N ARG A 498 11.63 4.66 -4.77
CA ARG A 498 11.50 5.82 -3.86
C ARG A 498 12.53 6.91 -4.13
N LEU A 499 13.80 6.52 -4.38
CA LEU A 499 14.86 7.45 -4.76
C LEU A 499 14.58 8.08 -6.13
N ALA A 500 14.14 7.27 -7.10
CA ALA A 500 13.82 7.75 -8.45
C ALA A 500 12.65 8.75 -8.46
N ALA A 501 11.60 8.49 -7.68
CA ALA A 501 10.47 9.41 -7.55
C ALA A 501 10.88 10.75 -6.90
N GLY A 502 11.73 10.69 -5.87
CA GLY A 502 12.31 11.89 -5.26
C GLY A 502 13.14 12.70 -6.25
N ALA A 503 14.04 12.04 -7.00
CA ALA A 503 14.84 12.67 -8.05
C ALA A 503 13.95 13.31 -9.14
N ALA A 504 12.88 12.61 -9.55
CA ALA A 504 11.94 13.10 -10.56
C ALA A 504 11.13 14.33 -10.11
N GLY A 505 11.19 14.71 -8.84
CA GLY A 505 10.47 15.87 -8.31
C GLY A 505 9.01 15.58 -7.99
N ALA A 506 8.66 14.37 -7.57
CA ALA A 506 7.33 14.02 -7.10
C ALA A 506 6.92 14.79 -5.83
N THR A 507 5.62 14.97 -5.61
CA THR A 507 5.09 15.64 -4.42
C THR A 507 5.01 14.66 -3.26
N ARG A 508 5.61 15.05 -2.12
CA ARG A 508 5.56 14.29 -0.86
C ARG A 508 4.15 14.26 -0.30
N MET A 509 3.73 13.08 0.15
CA MET A 509 2.39 12.82 0.64
C MET A 509 2.39 12.38 2.10
N ASP A 510 1.25 12.47 2.76
CA ASP A 510 1.03 11.87 4.07
C ASP A 510 0.50 10.45 3.87
N ARG A 511 1.39 9.45 3.94
CA ARG A 511 1.07 8.02 3.87
C ARG A 511 0.02 7.71 2.77
N PRO A 512 0.38 7.73 1.47
CA PRO A 512 -0.55 7.35 0.40
C PRO A 512 -0.86 5.86 0.49
N GLU A 513 -2.12 5.56 0.73
CA GLU A 513 -2.60 4.20 0.96
C GLU A 513 -3.37 3.64 -0.25
N TRP A 514 -4.56 3.13 -0.02
CA TRP A 514 -5.34 2.46 -1.05
C TRP A 514 -5.72 3.39 -2.20
N THR A 515 -5.82 2.78 -3.35
CA THR A 515 -6.32 3.43 -4.57
C THR A 515 -7.56 2.71 -5.06
N ALA A 516 -8.46 3.45 -5.68
CA ALA A 516 -9.60 2.91 -6.40
C ALA A 516 -9.81 3.68 -7.70
N VAL A 517 -10.36 3.01 -8.69
CA VAL A 517 -10.71 3.61 -9.98
C VAL A 517 -12.20 3.49 -10.20
N ASN A 518 -12.87 4.61 -10.47
CA ASN A 518 -14.28 4.61 -10.82
C ASN A 518 -14.50 3.78 -12.11
N PRO A 519 -15.29 2.70 -12.05
CA PRO A 519 -15.42 1.78 -13.18
C PRO A 519 -16.16 2.39 -14.39
N THR A 520 -16.82 3.54 -14.21
CA THR A 520 -17.55 4.24 -15.27
C THR A 520 -16.76 5.41 -15.84
N THR A 521 -16.19 6.26 -14.96
CA THR A 521 -15.54 7.51 -15.37
C THR A 521 -14.03 7.38 -15.53
N GLY A 522 -13.40 6.37 -14.89
CA GLY A 522 -11.96 6.20 -14.85
C GLY A 522 -11.26 7.20 -13.91
N GLU A 523 -12.03 7.92 -13.08
CA GLU A 523 -11.48 8.78 -12.02
C GLU A 523 -10.77 7.93 -10.97
N ILE A 524 -9.66 8.47 -10.45
CA ILE A 524 -8.81 7.78 -9.49
C ILE A 524 -9.03 8.42 -8.13
N TYR A 525 -9.28 7.58 -7.14
CA TYR A 525 -9.43 7.95 -5.74
C TYR A 525 -8.26 7.34 -4.96
N ILE A 526 -7.60 8.16 -4.15
CA ILE A 526 -6.45 7.74 -3.35
C ILE A 526 -6.67 8.24 -1.94
N THR A 527 -6.53 7.36 -0.97
CA THR A 527 -6.55 7.71 0.45
C THR A 527 -5.15 8.04 0.94
N CYS A 528 -5.05 8.97 1.87
CA CYS A 528 -3.84 9.24 2.62
C CYS A 528 -4.20 9.22 4.10
N THR A 529 -3.33 8.71 4.96
CA THR A 529 -3.61 8.61 6.38
C THR A 529 -2.80 9.59 7.22
N GLU A 530 -2.85 9.43 8.54
CA GLU A 530 -2.22 10.33 9.50
C GLU A 530 -0.68 10.33 9.37
N ASN A 531 -0.08 11.50 9.39
CA ASN A 531 1.36 11.65 9.54
C ASN A 531 1.69 12.44 10.83
N PRO A 532 1.90 11.75 11.96
CA PRO A 532 2.14 12.39 13.25
C PRO A 532 3.49 13.12 13.33
N ASP A 533 4.43 12.86 12.43
CA ASP A 533 5.74 13.52 12.40
C ASP A 533 5.73 14.83 11.63
N ARG A 534 4.64 15.11 10.96
CA ARG A 534 4.50 16.33 10.18
C ARG A 534 4.27 17.55 11.07
N GLY A 535 5.13 18.57 10.95
CA GLY A 535 5.00 19.83 11.69
C GLY A 535 5.32 19.77 13.19
N GLY A 536 5.85 18.68 13.70
CA GLY A 536 6.27 18.54 15.11
C GLY A 536 7.48 19.42 15.44
N VAL A 537 7.38 20.21 16.52
CA VAL A 537 8.50 21.00 17.05
C VAL A 537 9.56 20.04 17.62
N GLY A 538 10.79 20.13 17.13
CA GLY A 538 11.95 19.41 17.68
C GLY A 538 12.21 18.02 17.12
N THR A 539 11.54 17.61 16.05
CA THR A 539 11.92 16.41 15.30
C THR A 539 12.86 16.81 14.17
N THR A 540 14.03 16.19 14.12
CA THR A 540 15.08 16.46 13.12
C THR A 540 14.70 16.09 11.69
N ASN A 541 13.50 15.57 11.47
CA ASN A 541 12.99 15.12 10.16
C ASN A 541 11.98 16.08 9.53
N ASN A 542 11.64 17.18 10.17
CA ASN A 542 10.69 18.14 9.65
C ASN A 542 11.40 19.20 8.81
N ASN A 543 11.50 18.96 7.53
CA ASN A 543 11.96 19.96 6.56
C ASN A 543 10.89 21.02 6.21
N ILE A 544 9.80 21.10 6.97
CA ILE A 544 8.76 22.12 6.82
C ILE A 544 8.80 22.98 8.07
N PRO A 545 9.31 24.24 8.01
CA PRO A 545 9.27 25.14 9.13
C PRO A 545 7.83 25.39 9.58
N MET A 546 7.58 25.33 10.89
CA MET A 546 6.28 25.70 11.48
C MET A 546 5.87 27.13 11.16
N ALA A 547 6.80 27.99 10.76
CA ALA A 547 6.56 29.37 10.38
C ALA A 547 5.66 29.53 9.13
N ASP A 548 5.54 28.49 8.32
CA ASP A 548 4.71 28.53 7.11
C ASP A 548 3.26 28.06 7.34
N VAL A 549 2.92 27.73 8.59
CA VAL A 549 1.56 27.32 8.95
C VAL A 549 0.77 28.54 9.39
N ASP A 550 -0.17 28.98 8.57
CA ASP A 550 -1.10 30.06 8.90
C ASP A 550 -1.93 29.68 10.15
N PRO A 551 -1.84 30.43 11.26
CA PRO A 551 -2.63 30.20 12.48
C PRO A 551 -4.15 30.20 12.26
N ALA A 552 -4.62 30.86 11.21
CA ALA A 552 -6.03 30.85 10.81
C ALA A 552 -6.42 29.60 10.00
N ASN A 553 -5.47 28.78 9.58
CA ASN A 553 -5.73 27.54 8.86
C ASN A 553 -6.21 26.46 9.84
N PRO A 554 -7.34 25.77 9.59
CA PRO A 554 -7.79 24.66 10.44
C PRO A 554 -6.73 23.58 10.71
N ARG A 555 -5.72 23.45 9.86
CA ARG A 555 -4.56 22.55 10.03
C ARG A 555 -3.58 22.98 11.11
N TYR A 556 -3.58 24.26 11.47
CA TYR A 556 -2.76 24.75 12.57
C TYR A 556 -3.14 24.14 13.93
N TRP A 557 -4.37 23.65 14.03
CA TRP A 557 -4.89 22.98 15.22
C TRP A 557 -4.48 21.51 15.33
N ALA A 558 -3.77 20.98 14.36
CA ALA A 558 -2.95 19.83 14.63
C ALA A 558 -2.05 20.20 15.79
N ASP A 559 -2.13 19.46 16.88
CA ASP A 559 -1.25 19.67 18.00
C ASP A 559 0.21 19.64 17.50
N SER A 560 1.15 20.16 18.28
CA SER A 560 2.57 20.25 17.93
C SER A 560 3.23 18.90 17.58
N LYS A 561 2.46 17.84 17.34
CA LYS A 561 2.87 16.46 17.08
C LYS A 561 2.34 15.88 15.77
N GLY A 562 1.71 16.66 14.92
CA GLY A 562 1.18 16.21 13.63
C GLY A 562 -0.32 16.47 13.43
N GLN A 563 -0.81 16.15 12.27
CA GLN A 563 -2.22 16.34 11.95
C GLN A 563 -3.10 15.40 12.78
N CYS A 564 -3.90 15.97 13.66
CA CYS A 564 -5.07 15.31 14.22
C CYS A 564 -6.30 15.87 13.51
N GLU A 565 -6.94 15.06 12.72
CA GLU A 565 -8.28 15.22 12.11
C GLU A 565 -8.70 16.57 11.50
N TRP A 566 -9.22 16.48 10.30
CA TRP A 566 -10.00 17.52 9.68
C TRP A 566 -11.41 17.60 10.29
N PRO A 567 -11.88 18.78 10.72
CA PRO A 567 -13.30 18.92 11.01
C PRO A 567 -14.08 18.96 9.70
N HIS A 568 -14.91 17.99 9.49
CA HIS A 568 -15.85 17.93 8.38
C HIS A 568 -16.98 18.95 8.49
N HIS A 569 -16.94 20.03 9.20
CA HIS A 569 -17.88 21.16 9.10
C HIS A 569 -17.51 22.31 10.03
N ALA A 570 -17.70 23.52 9.52
CA ALA A 570 -17.46 24.82 10.15
C ALA A 570 -18.37 25.15 11.35
N HIS A 571 -18.89 24.21 12.12
CA HIS A 571 -19.82 24.48 13.22
C HIS A 571 -19.42 23.97 14.60
N ALA A 572 -18.17 23.62 14.83
CA ALA A 572 -17.74 23.16 16.15
C ALA A 572 -16.97 24.26 16.91
N ARG A 573 -17.68 25.23 17.50
CA ARG A 573 -17.10 26.22 18.43
C ARG A 573 -16.68 25.66 19.81
N ASN A 574 -16.81 24.35 20.07
CA ASN A 574 -16.63 23.78 21.42
C ASN A 574 -15.87 22.45 21.51
N TRP A 575 -14.89 22.20 20.65
CA TRP A 575 -14.05 21.00 20.81
C TRP A 575 -12.62 21.39 21.23
N ARG A 576 -12.47 21.70 22.53
CA ARG A 576 -11.16 21.71 23.17
C ARG A 576 -10.86 20.29 23.65
N HIS A 577 -9.68 19.78 23.26
CA HIS A 577 -9.02 18.63 23.86
C HIS A 577 -9.68 17.24 23.68
N ARG A 578 -9.59 16.69 22.51
CA ARG A 578 -9.37 15.24 22.39
C ARG A 578 -8.56 14.96 21.13
N CYS A 579 -7.28 14.63 21.31
CA CYS A 579 -6.52 13.95 20.28
C CYS A 579 -7.30 12.70 19.90
N CYS A 580 -7.75 12.63 18.67
CA CYS A 580 -8.40 11.44 18.15
C CYS A 580 -7.39 10.33 18.04
N ARG A 581 -7.48 9.42 18.95
CA ARG A 581 -6.93 8.09 18.82
C ARG A 581 -7.99 7.29 18.09
N ASN A 582 -7.65 6.84 16.89
CA ASN A 582 -8.39 5.91 16.03
C ASN A 582 -9.29 6.53 14.96
N ILE A 583 -9.01 6.12 13.72
CA ILE A 583 -9.69 6.35 12.45
C ILE A 583 -9.47 7.75 11.91
N SER A 584 -8.35 7.96 11.25
CA SER A 584 -8.20 9.04 10.28
C SER A 584 -8.94 8.66 9.01
N LEU A 585 -10.01 9.38 8.72
CA LEU A 585 -10.55 9.44 7.37
C LEU A 585 -9.55 10.19 6.51
N GLY A 586 -8.86 9.47 5.64
CA GLY A 586 -7.86 10.02 4.75
C GLY A 586 -8.42 11.00 3.73
N TYR A 587 -7.53 11.73 3.09
CA TYR A 587 -7.87 12.61 1.98
C TYR A 587 -8.32 11.80 0.78
N LEU A 588 -9.48 12.13 0.23
CA LEU A 588 -9.91 11.59 -1.04
C LEU A 588 -9.43 12.52 -2.17
N PHE A 589 -8.54 12.03 -3.01
CA PHE A 589 -8.10 12.73 -4.21
C PHE A 589 -8.80 12.15 -5.42
N VAL A 590 -9.46 13.02 -6.18
CA VAL A 590 -10.06 12.66 -7.46
C VAL A 590 -9.17 13.20 -8.56
N TRP A 591 -8.65 12.32 -9.38
CA TRP A 591 -7.93 12.69 -10.59
C TRP A 591 -8.62 12.13 -11.83
N SER A 592 -9.08 12.99 -12.73
CA SER A 592 -9.54 12.59 -14.04
C SER A 592 -8.34 12.50 -15.00
N ALA A 593 -8.11 11.35 -15.60
CA ALA A 593 -7.20 11.23 -16.73
C ALA A 593 -7.74 12.12 -17.87
N GLY A 594 -7.03 13.23 -18.12
CA GLY A 594 -7.44 14.34 -18.96
C GLY A 594 -8.27 13.96 -20.19
N ARG A 595 -9.55 14.24 -20.14
CA ARG A 595 -10.28 14.65 -21.33
C ARG A 595 -10.03 16.14 -21.48
N SER A 596 -9.31 16.52 -22.52
CA SER A 596 -9.36 17.89 -23.02
C SER A 596 -10.83 18.21 -23.28
N ARG A 597 -11.45 19.00 -22.40
CA ARG A 597 -12.73 19.61 -22.73
C ARG A 597 -12.46 20.56 -23.89
N PRO A 598 -13.23 20.50 -24.98
CA PRO A 598 -13.21 21.60 -25.93
C PRO A 598 -13.61 22.87 -25.17
N ARG A 599 -12.85 23.93 -25.36
CA ARG A 599 -13.21 25.28 -24.88
C ARG A 599 -14.52 25.64 -25.58
N LEU A 600 -15.55 25.91 -24.81
CA LEU A 600 -16.61 26.86 -25.15
C LEU A 600 -16.28 28.17 -24.48
#